data_c6708a96c3b4d100c8e5244d1da9a0b3
#
_entry.id   c6708a96c3b4d100c8e5244d1da9a0b3
#
_cell.length_a   1.000
_cell.length_b   1.000
_cell.length_c   1.000
_cell.angle_alpha   90.00
_cell.angle_beta   90.00
_cell.angle_gamma   90.00
#
_symmetry.space_group_name_H-M   'P 1'
#
loop_
_entity.id
_entity.type
_entity.pdbx_description
1 polymer ?
#
loop_
_entity_poly.entity_id
_entity_poly.type
_entity_poly.pdbx_seq_one_letter_code
_entity_poly.pdbx_strand_id
1 'polypeptide(L)'
;MFFFFRSCFFINYNHIKYMMNFEKYTNSSKKIINAAQNLALGKKHQKITPTHIFSELLNSNHEIINKIFENKDTQVIQSEVINLLSQEPTNYNNGSQIFADPKLLQLFEKAEKMASSNQDQFVSIDSLLLACLEVDPQIAKFLKKAGLSINDIKTLISNIRKDNKSDSENSDDNFDALEKFTINVTQKAQNRELDPVIGRD
;
A
#
# COMPACT_ATOMS: atom_id res chain seq x y z
N MET A 1 -36.74 5.07 28.66
CA MET A 1 -36.56 3.97 27.72
C MET A 1 -35.95 4.55 26.45
N PHE A 2 -34.62 4.74 26.48
CA PHE A 2 -33.89 5.37 25.37
C PHE A 2 -33.46 4.29 24.40
N PHE A 3 -34.10 4.22 23.25
CA PHE A 3 -33.64 3.43 22.11
C PHE A 3 -32.42 4.14 21.49
N PHE A 4 -31.24 3.65 21.80
CA PHE A 4 -30.03 3.96 21.03
C PHE A 4 -30.14 3.22 19.70
N PHE A 5 -30.66 3.89 18.68
CA PHE A 5 -30.50 3.49 17.29
C PHE A 5 -29.00 3.57 16.96
N ARG A 6 -28.34 2.40 16.95
CA ARG A 6 -27.05 2.25 16.28
C ARG A 6 -27.27 2.43 14.79
N SER A 7 -27.31 3.67 14.33
CA SER A 7 -27.19 3.98 12.90
C SER A 7 -25.81 3.51 12.46
N CYS A 8 -25.73 2.30 11.88
CA CYS A 8 -24.64 1.93 11.01
C CYS A 8 -24.65 2.94 9.85
N PHE A 9 -23.86 3.98 9.94
CA PHE A 9 -23.57 4.87 8.82
C PHE A 9 -22.85 4.03 7.77
N PHE A 10 -23.60 3.49 6.80
CA PHE A 10 -23.04 2.95 5.58
C PHE A 10 -22.52 4.11 4.75
N ILE A 11 -21.24 4.43 4.92
CA ILE A 11 -20.62 5.51 4.17
C ILE A 11 -20.37 4.97 2.75
N ASN A 12 -21.01 5.58 1.76
CA ASN A 12 -20.77 5.29 0.35
C ASN A 12 -19.30 5.60 0.03
N TYR A 13 -18.61 4.70 -0.68
CA TYR A 13 -17.20 4.87 -1.06
C TYR A 13 -16.92 6.19 -1.79
N ASN A 14 -17.84 6.64 -2.66
CA ASN A 14 -17.69 7.94 -3.31
C ASN A 14 -17.69 9.10 -2.31
N HIS A 15 -18.42 8.98 -1.19
CA HIS A 15 -18.42 9.98 -0.13
C HIS A 15 -17.08 10.00 0.62
N ILE A 16 -16.43 8.84 0.79
CA ILE A 16 -15.07 8.77 1.36
C ILE A 16 -14.07 9.50 0.50
N LYS A 17 -14.14 9.34 -0.83
CA LYS A 17 -13.27 10.03 -1.78
C LYS A 17 -13.40 11.55 -1.66
N TYR A 18 -14.58 12.06 -1.27
CA TYR A 18 -14.80 13.48 -0.94
C TYR A 18 -14.26 13.85 0.45
N MET A 19 -14.34 12.96 1.44
CA MET A 19 -13.84 13.21 2.80
C MET A 19 -12.32 13.10 2.88
N MET A 20 -11.71 12.24 2.06
CA MET A 20 -10.27 12.16 1.88
C MET A 20 -9.82 13.27 0.93
N ASN A 21 -8.78 13.99 1.31
CA ASN A 21 -8.11 14.86 0.35
C ASN A 21 -7.29 14.00 -0.62
N PHE A 22 -7.99 13.39 -1.62
CA PHE A 22 -7.41 12.46 -2.59
C PHE A 22 -6.23 13.06 -3.36
N GLU A 23 -6.19 14.40 -3.45
CA GLU A 23 -5.07 15.13 -4.06
C GLU A 23 -3.75 14.99 -3.29
N LYS A 24 -3.84 14.65 -2.00
CA LYS A 24 -2.64 14.37 -1.18
C LYS A 24 -2.03 12.99 -1.39
N TYR A 25 -2.51 12.23 -2.35
CA TYR A 25 -1.98 10.89 -2.63
C TYR A 25 -1.13 10.91 -3.90
N THR A 26 -0.06 10.13 -3.92
CA THR A 26 0.73 9.94 -5.14
C THR A 26 -0.14 9.29 -6.23
N ASN A 27 0.26 9.46 -7.49
CA ASN A 27 -0.46 8.84 -8.61
C ASN A 27 -0.52 7.32 -8.49
N SER A 28 0.54 6.70 -7.99
CA SER A 28 0.58 5.26 -7.77
C SER A 28 -0.32 4.83 -6.61
N SER A 29 -0.38 5.59 -5.51
CA SER A 29 -1.34 5.36 -4.43
C SER A 29 -2.79 5.51 -4.90
N LYS A 30 -3.09 6.53 -5.73
CA LYS A 30 -4.41 6.74 -6.36
C LYS A 30 -4.80 5.54 -7.24
N LYS A 31 -3.86 5.00 -8.04
CA LYS A 31 -4.09 3.81 -8.88
C LYS A 31 -4.44 2.58 -8.03
N ILE A 32 -3.70 2.34 -6.94
CA ILE A 32 -3.95 1.21 -6.02
C ILE A 32 -5.33 1.31 -5.37
N ILE A 33 -5.70 2.49 -4.87
CA ILE A 33 -7.02 2.71 -4.25
C ILE A 33 -8.16 2.47 -5.25
N ASN A 34 -8.02 2.96 -6.49
CA ASN A 34 -9.01 2.71 -7.55
C ASN A 34 -9.05 1.23 -7.95
N ALA A 35 -7.90 0.55 -8.03
CA ALA A 35 -7.84 -0.88 -8.33
C ALA A 35 -8.51 -1.71 -7.23
N ALA A 36 -8.31 -1.38 -5.96
CA ALA A 36 -8.96 -2.03 -4.82
C ALA A 36 -10.49 -1.87 -4.87
N GLN A 37 -10.99 -0.70 -5.30
CA GLN A 37 -12.42 -0.50 -5.55
C GLN A 37 -12.92 -1.44 -6.66
N ASN A 38 -12.22 -1.48 -7.78
CA ASN A 38 -12.58 -2.33 -8.91
C ASN A 38 -12.55 -3.82 -8.54
N LEU A 39 -11.57 -4.25 -7.74
CA LEU A 39 -11.49 -5.60 -7.21
C LEU A 39 -12.73 -5.95 -6.37
N ALA A 40 -13.12 -5.07 -5.44
CA ALA A 40 -14.28 -5.28 -4.59
C ALA A 40 -15.58 -5.32 -5.41
N LEU A 41 -15.73 -4.43 -6.40
CA LEU A 41 -16.86 -4.43 -7.34
C LEU A 41 -16.91 -5.71 -8.19
N GLY A 42 -15.76 -6.10 -8.76
CA GLY A 42 -15.66 -7.31 -9.59
C GLY A 42 -15.99 -8.59 -8.84
N LYS A 43 -15.62 -8.65 -7.55
CA LYS A 43 -15.97 -9.77 -6.65
C LYS A 43 -17.37 -9.63 -6.04
N LYS A 44 -18.11 -8.56 -6.35
CA LYS A 44 -19.45 -8.24 -5.78
C LYS A 44 -19.45 -8.16 -4.25
N HIS A 45 -18.34 -7.74 -3.66
CA HIS A 45 -18.27 -7.54 -2.21
C HIS A 45 -19.12 -6.34 -1.78
N GLN A 46 -19.71 -6.42 -0.59
CA GLN A 46 -20.54 -5.34 -0.05
C GLN A 46 -19.72 -4.14 0.38
N LYS A 47 -18.46 -4.36 0.74
CA LYS A 47 -17.55 -3.35 1.28
C LYS A 47 -16.17 -3.42 0.64
N ILE A 48 -15.51 -2.26 0.64
CA ILE A 48 -14.05 -2.18 0.44
C ILE A 48 -13.39 -2.23 1.82
N THR A 49 -12.42 -3.12 1.99
CA THR A 49 -11.69 -3.34 3.25
C THR A 49 -10.20 -3.07 3.05
N PRO A 50 -9.40 -2.93 4.12
CA PRO A 50 -7.94 -2.86 4.02
C PRO A 50 -7.31 -4.01 3.24
N THR A 51 -7.92 -5.21 3.29
CA THR A 51 -7.44 -6.38 2.55
C THR A 51 -7.49 -6.17 1.03
N HIS A 52 -8.46 -5.40 0.51
CA HIS A 52 -8.50 -5.04 -0.92
C HIS A 52 -7.33 -4.14 -1.30
N ILE A 53 -7.04 -3.11 -0.47
CA ILE A 53 -5.88 -2.24 -0.68
C ILE A 53 -4.59 -3.06 -0.64
N PHE A 54 -4.44 -3.92 0.36
CA PHE A 54 -3.25 -4.76 0.51
C PHE A 54 -3.08 -5.73 -0.66
N SER A 55 -4.16 -6.32 -1.19
CA SER A 55 -4.13 -7.16 -2.39
C SER A 55 -3.56 -6.41 -3.59
N GLU A 56 -4.01 -5.18 -3.82
CA GLU A 56 -3.56 -4.37 -4.95
C GLU A 56 -2.13 -3.83 -4.75
N LEU A 57 -1.72 -3.58 -3.50
CA LEU A 57 -0.31 -3.28 -3.18
C LEU A 57 0.61 -4.43 -3.60
N LEU A 58 0.26 -5.68 -3.26
CA LEU A 58 1.04 -6.87 -3.66
C LEU A 58 1.10 -7.07 -5.18
N ASN A 59 0.02 -6.71 -5.89
CA ASN A 59 -0.07 -6.85 -7.34
C ASN A 59 0.55 -5.68 -8.11
N SER A 60 0.97 -4.62 -7.43
CA SER A 60 1.38 -3.36 -8.07
C SER A 60 2.72 -3.41 -8.81
N ASN A 61 3.54 -4.44 -8.59
CA ASN A 61 4.92 -4.55 -9.10
C ASN A 61 5.82 -3.32 -8.83
N HIS A 62 5.46 -2.51 -7.84
CA HIS A 62 6.27 -1.38 -7.40
C HIS A 62 7.55 -1.85 -6.75
N GLU A 63 8.67 -1.17 -7.07
CA GLU A 63 10.00 -1.56 -6.62
C GLU A 63 10.10 -1.64 -5.09
N ILE A 64 9.48 -0.70 -4.37
CA ILE A 64 9.47 -0.71 -2.91
C ILE A 64 8.74 -1.95 -2.36
N ILE A 65 7.64 -2.35 -2.99
CA ILE A 65 6.90 -3.56 -2.62
C ILE A 65 7.72 -4.81 -2.93
N ASN A 66 8.32 -4.85 -4.13
CA ASN A 66 9.16 -5.97 -4.56
C ASN A 66 10.34 -6.18 -3.58
N LYS A 67 11.02 -5.11 -3.17
CA LYS A 67 12.12 -5.18 -2.20
C LYS A 67 11.69 -5.63 -0.81
N ILE A 68 10.51 -5.19 -0.34
CA ILE A 68 9.98 -5.61 0.97
C ILE A 68 9.69 -7.11 0.99
N PHE A 69 9.16 -7.63 -0.13
CA PHE A 69 8.79 -9.03 -0.25
C PHE A 69 9.84 -9.89 -0.95
N GLU A 70 11.02 -9.34 -1.27
CA GLU A 70 12.16 -10.08 -1.81
C GLU A 70 12.53 -11.23 -0.88
N ASN A 71 12.80 -12.38 -1.46
CA ASN A 71 13.13 -13.63 -0.73
C ASN A 71 12.03 -14.11 0.25
N LYS A 72 10.78 -13.68 0.06
CA LYS A 72 9.61 -14.19 0.80
C LYS A 72 8.75 -15.05 -0.12
N ASP A 73 8.08 -16.02 0.49
CA ASP A 73 7.10 -16.82 -0.24
C ASP A 73 5.83 -16.00 -0.52
N THR A 74 5.87 -15.25 -1.61
CA THR A 74 4.77 -14.40 -2.05
C THR A 74 3.51 -15.20 -2.41
N GLN A 75 3.66 -16.49 -2.80
CA GLN A 75 2.52 -17.35 -3.10
C GLN A 75 1.70 -17.67 -1.84
N VAL A 76 2.39 -17.95 -0.73
CA VAL A 76 1.71 -18.14 0.57
C VAL A 76 1.01 -16.85 1.00
N ILE A 77 1.66 -15.70 0.87
CA ILE A 77 1.05 -14.41 1.20
C ILE A 77 -0.19 -14.15 0.33
N GLN A 78 -0.09 -14.36 -0.98
CA GLN A 78 -1.22 -14.18 -1.90
C GLN A 78 -2.37 -15.14 -1.59
N SER A 79 -2.09 -16.42 -1.26
CA SER A 79 -3.12 -17.38 -0.91
C SER A 79 -3.90 -16.98 0.36
N GLU A 80 -3.21 -16.44 1.37
CA GLU A 80 -3.86 -15.92 2.58
C GLU A 80 -4.72 -14.69 2.29
N VAL A 81 -4.25 -13.79 1.43
CA VAL A 81 -5.05 -12.63 0.98
C VAL A 81 -6.31 -13.08 0.23
N ILE A 82 -6.18 -14.05 -0.69
CA ILE A 82 -7.32 -14.60 -1.41
C ILE A 82 -8.32 -15.25 -0.45
N ASN A 83 -7.81 -15.98 0.55
CA ASN A 83 -8.66 -16.58 1.59
C ASN A 83 -9.43 -15.52 2.40
N LEU A 84 -8.75 -14.44 2.83
CA LEU A 84 -9.43 -13.33 3.52
C LEU A 84 -10.48 -12.66 2.64
N LEU A 85 -10.17 -12.38 1.37
CA LEU A 85 -11.12 -11.80 0.43
C LEU A 85 -12.32 -12.72 0.17
N SER A 86 -12.14 -14.04 0.16
CA SER A 86 -13.25 -14.99 -0.05
C SER A 86 -14.24 -15.04 1.12
N GLN A 87 -13.84 -14.57 2.30
CA GLN A 87 -14.69 -14.47 3.49
C GLN A 87 -15.52 -13.17 3.52
N GLU A 88 -15.23 -12.22 2.64
CA GLU A 88 -15.99 -10.97 2.59
C GLU A 88 -17.42 -11.21 2.08
N PRO A 89 -18.43 -10.59 2.73
CA PRO A 89 -19.81 -10.73 2.31
C PRO A 89 -20.03 -10.22 0.90
N THR A 90 -20.71 -11.01 0.07
CA THR A 90 -21.09 -10.64 -1.28
C THR A 90 -22.51 -10.11 -1.35
N ASN A 91 -22.76 -9.15 -2.26
CA ASN A 91 -24.09 -8.63 -2.54
C ASN A 91 -24.57 -9.14 -3.89
N TYR A 92 -25.55 -10.04 -3.88
CA TYR A 92 -26.16 -10.58 -5.11
C TYR A 92 -27.29 -9.70 -5.66
N ASN A 93 -27.77 -8.72 -4.89
CA ASN A 93 -28.76 -7.78 -5.37
C ASN A 93 -28.07 -6.72 -6.25
N ASN A 94 -28.62 -6.45 -7.42
CA ASN A 94 -28.10 -5.55 -8.47
C ASN A 94 -27.94 -4.08 -8.06
N GLY A 95 -27.78 -3.76 -6.78
CA GLY A 95 -27.50 -2.43 -6.28
C GLY A 95 -26.01 -2.14 -6.35
N SER A 96 -25.63 -1.23 -7.24
CA SER A 96 -24.24 -0.83 -7.55
C SER A 96 -23.55 -0.03 -6.44
N GLN A 97 -24.03 -0.02 -5.20
CA GLN A 97 -23.42 0.74 -4.12
C GLN A 97 -22.49 -0.16 -3.32
N ILE A 98 -21.20 0.19 -3.36
CA ILE A 98 -20.20 -0.39 -2.49
C ILE A 98 -19.96 0.56 -1.31
N PHE A 99 -19.85 -0.01 -0.13
CA PHE A 99 -19.60 0.74 1.10
C PHE A 99 -18.13 0.65 1.49
N ALA A 100 -17.67 1.57 2.32
CA ALA A 100 -16.37 1.44 2.92
C ALA A 100 -16.47 0.80 4.30
N ASP A 101 -15.55 -0.10 4.58
CA ASP A 101 -15.39 -0.60 5.94
C ASP A 101 -14.85 0.53 6.84
N PRO A 102 -15.30 0.64 8.10
CA PRO A 102 -14.75 1.64 9.04
C PRO A 102 -13.23 1.57 9.20
N LYS A 103 -12.64 0.39 9.08
CA LYS A 103 -11.18 0.23 9.08
C LYS A 103 -10.51 0.90 7.89
N LEU A 104 -11.19 1.01 6.75
CA LEU A 104 -10.64 1.70 5.59
C LEU A 104 -10.45 3.20 5.85
N LEU A 105 -11.37 3.84 6.56
CA LEU A 105 -11.21 5.23 7.00
C LEU A 105 -10.02 5.39 7.93
N GLN A 106 -9.91 4.49 8.92
CA GLN A 106 -8.77 4.49 9.84
C GLN A 106 -7.45 4.28 9.11
N LEU A 107 -7.44 3.47 8.04
CA LEU A 107 -6.26 3.25 7.20
C LEU A 107 -5.83 4.56 6.54
N PHE A 108 -6.74 5.28 5.92
CA PHE A 108 -6.42 6.54 5.25
C PHE A 108 -5.95 7.61 6.23
N GLU A 109 -6.63 7.77 7.37
CA GLU A 109 -6.19 8.68 8.43
C GLU A 109 -4.78 8.35 8.94
N LYS A 110 -4.47 7.06 9.10
CA LYS A 110 -3.13 6.63 9.51
C LYS A 110 -2.08 6.88 8.44
N ALA A 111 -2.39 6.58 7.17
CA ALA A 111 -1.47 6.82 6.07
C ALA A 111 -1.14 8.32 5.94
N GLU A 112 -2.13 9.21 6.07
CA GLU A 112 -1.92 10.66 6.08
C GLU A 112 -1.07 11.13 7.29
N LYS A 113 -1.31 10.56 8.47
CA LYS A 113 -0.48 10.86 9.66
C LYS A 113 0.96 10.39 9.48
N MET A 114 1.19 9.22 8.88
CA MET A 114 2.52 8.71 8.59
C MET A 114 3.26 9.60 7.61
N ALA A 115 2.62 9.99 6.50
CA ALA A 115 3.18 10.92 5.54
C ALA A 115 3.57 12.25 6.21
N SER A 116 2.67 12.83 7.01
CA SER A 116 2.95 14.07 7.76
C SER A 116 4.12 13.91 8.74
N SER A 117 4.22 12.78 9.44
CA SER A 117 5.32 12.50 10.38
C SER A 117 6.66 12.38 9.67
N ASN A 118 6.68 11.86 8.44
CA ASN A 118 7.84 11.76 7.58
C ASN A 118 8.17 13.07 6.85
N GLN A 119 7.36 14.12 7.05
CA GLN A 119 7.44 15.39 6.31
C GLN A 119 7.22 15.22 4.80
N ASP A 120 6.47 14.20 4.41
CA ASP A 120 6.04 13.97 3.03
C ASP A 120 4.83 14.88 2.71
N GLN A 121 4.79 15.43 1.50
CA GLN A 121 3.65 16.21 1.01
C GLN A 121 2.54 15.28 0.48
N PHE A 122 2.90 14.08 0.04
CA PHE A 122 1.99 13.10 -0.54
C PHE A 122 2.03 11.77 0.21
N VAL A 123 0.87 11.12 0.29
CA VAL A 123 0.74 9.75 0.81
C VAL A 123 1.20 8.77 -0.26
N SER A 124 2.31 8.12 0.00
CA SER A 124 2.96 7.16 -0.88
C SER A 124 2.51 5.71 -0.61
N ILE A 125 2.92 4.81 -1.48
CA ILE A 125 2.60 3.38 -1.41
C ILE A 125 3.06 2.74 -0.10
N ASP A 126 4.24 3.08 0.39
CA ASP A 126 4.76 2.55 1.64
C ASP A 126 3.97 3.03 2.86
N SER A 127 3.48 4.29 2.86
CA SER A 127 2.57 4.80 3.88
C SER A 127 1.24 4.05 3.87
N LEU A 128 0.69 3.74 2.68
CA LEU A 128 -0.51 2.89 2.55
C LEU A 128 -0.25 1.47 3.07
N LEU A 129 0.89 0.86 2.72
CA LEU A 129 1.26 -0.47 3.20
C LEU A 129 1.32 -0.52 4.72
N LEU A 130 2.07 0.40 5.34
CA LEU A 130 2.19 0.44 6.79
C LEU A 130 0.85 0.67 7.49
N ALA A 131 0.00 1.54 6.93
CA ALA A 131 -1.34 1.77 7.45
C ALA A 131 -2.23 0.52 7.38
N CYS A 132 -2.15 -0.27 6.28
CA CYS A 132 -2.83 -1.57 6.19
C CYS A 132 -2.44 -2.50 7.33
N LEU A 133 -1.13 -2.60 7.61
CA LEU A 133 -0.59 -3.50 8.63
C LEU A 133 -0.98 -3.08 10.06
N GLU A 134 -1.08 -1.77 10.30
CA GLU A 134 -1.46 -1.26 11.63
C GLU A 134 -2.96 -1.31 11.89
N VAL A 135 -3.79 -1.24 10.86
CA VAL A 135 -5.25 -1.20 10.99
C VAL A 135 -5.88 -2.58 10.93
N ASP A 136 -5.28 -3.50 10.16
CA ASP A 136 -5.79 -4.86 10.05
C ASP A 136 -4.85 -5.90 10.68
N PRO A 137 -5.16 -6.35 11.92
CA PRO A 137 -4.34 -7.34 12.61
C PRO A 137 -4.25 -8.70 11.89
N GLN A 138 -5.20 -9.02 11.01
CA GLN A 138 -5.17 -10.27 10.26
C GLN A 138 -4.04 -10.24 9.24
N ILE A 139 -3.88 -9.12 8.52
CA ILE A 139 -2.77 -8.91 7.57
C ILE A 139 -1.44 -8.99 8.32
N ALA A 140 -1.28 -8.26 9.42
CA ALA A 140 -0.07 -8.28 10.23
C ALA A 140 0.27 -9.69 10.77
N LYS A 141 -0.75 -10.46 11.15
CA LYS A 141 -0.58 -11.82 11.70
C LYS A 141 -0.03 -12.80 10.66
N PHE A 142 -0.56 -12.81 9.44
CA PHE A 142 -0.05 -13.74 8.44
C PHE A 142 1.31 -13.31 7.90
N LEU A 143 1.59 -12.01 7.76
CA LEU A 143 2.93 -11.54 7.39
C LEU A 143 3.97 -11.92 8.45
N LYS A 144 3.62 -11.82 9.73
CA LYS A 144 4.50 -12.31 10.81
C LYS A 144 4.79 -13.81 10.67
N LYS A 145 3.80 -14.63 10.28
CA LYS A 145 4.02 -16.06 9.99
C LYS A 145 4.93 -16.28 8.79
N ALA A 146 4.88 -15.40 7.80
CA ALA A 146 5.78 -15.41 6.64
C ALA A 146 7.17 -14.81 6.95
N GLY A 147 7.47 -14.50 8.22
CA GLY A 147 8.75 -13.97 8.65
C GLY A 147 8.94 -12.48 8.37
N LEU A 148 7.84 -11.69 8.31
CA LEU A 148 7.86 -10.25 8.15
C LEU A 148 7.07 -9.59 9.30
N SER A 149 7.77 -8.99 10.25
CA SER A 149 7.12 -8.16 11.26
C SER A 149 6.92 -6.72 10.75
N ILE A 150 5.99 -5.98 11.36
CA ILE A 150 5.77 -4.55 11.04
C ILE A 150 7.08 -3.75 11.24
N ASN A 151 7.86 -4.07 12.27
CA ASN A 151 9.12 -3.37 12.54
C ASN A 151 10.17 -3.65 11.47
N ASP A 152 10.25 -4.90 10.98
CA ASP A 152 11.15 -5.25 9.87
C ASP A 152 10.78 -4.47 8.62
N ILE A 153 9.49 -4.38 8.30
CA ILE A 153 8.97 -3.62 7.15
C ILE A 153 9.28 -2.13 7.32
N LYS A 154 9.08 -1.54 8.50
CA LYS A 154 9.44 -0.14 8.79
C LYS A 154 10.94 0.11 8.58
N THR A 155 11.78 -0.78 9.07
CA THR A 155 13.23 -0.69 8.89
C THR A 155 13.64 -0.82 7.42
N LEU A 156 13.04 -1.77 6.69
CA LEU A 156 13.30 -1.92 5.26
C LEU A 156 12.89 -0.66 4.48
N ILE A 157 11.69 -0.13 4.73
CA ILE A 157 11.21 1.10 4.08
C ILE A 157 12.17 2.26 4.38
N SER A 158 12.58 2.44 5.64
CA SER A 158 13.54 3.49 6.02
C SER A 158 14.86 3.36 5.26
N ASN A 159 15.39 2.13 5.15
CA ASN A 159 16.62 1.86 4.42
C ASN A 159 16.49 2.07 2.91
N ILE A 160 15.33 1.72 2.33
CA ILE A 160 15.05 1.89 0.90
C ILE A 160 14.87 3.37 0.56
N ARG A 161 14.08 4.07 1.36
CA ARG A 161 13.82 5.50 1.15
C ARG A 161 15.04 6.37 1.40
N LYS A 162 15.89 6.00 2.36
CA LYS A 162 16.97 6.86 2.86
C LYS A 162 16.39 8.23 3.21
N ASP A 163 16.85 9.30 2.52
CA ASP A 163 16.38 10.67 2.73
C ASP A 163 15.38 11.13 1.65
N ASN A 164 14.91 10.21 0.81
CA ASN A 164 13.97 10.55 -0.27
C ASN A 164 12.57 10.79 0.30
N LYS A 165 12.05 12.00 0.09
CA LYS A 165 10.69 12.40 0.49
C LYS A 165 9.71 12.27 -0.67
N SER A 166 8.44 12.07 -0.34
CA SER A 166 7.35 12.06 -1.31
C SER A 166 6.80 13.48 -1.50
N ASP A 167 7.57 14.32 -2.20
CA ASP A 167 7.28 15.75 -2.39
C ASP A 167 6.52 16.06 -3.69
N SER A 168 6.22 15.03 -4.50
CA SER A 168 5.44 15.16 -5.73
C SER A 168 4.47 14.00 -5.90
N GLU A 169 3.45 14.21 -6.74
CA GLU A 169 2.48 13.16 -7.08
C GLU A 169 3.13 11.95 -7.78
N ASN A 170 4.27 12.15 -8.43
CA ASN A 170 5.02 11.11 -9.14
C ASN A 170 6.19 10.55 -8.32
N SER A 171 6.26 10.82 -7.01
CA SER A 171 7.40 10.40 -6.18
C SER A 171 7.65 8.89 -6.23
N ASP A 172 6.60 8.08 -6.17
CA ASP A 172 6.71 6.63 -6.25
C ASP A 172 7.20 6.17 -7.64
N ASP A 173 6.66 6.75 -8.72
CA ASP A 173 7.07 6.41 -10.10
C ASP A 173 8.53 6.86 -10.36
N ASN A 174 8.95 8.01 -9.81
CA ASN A 174 10.33 8.49 -9.89
C ASN A 174 11.30 7.58 -9.12
N PHE A 175 10.88 7.08 -7.96
CA PHE A 175 11.67 6.11 -7.20
C PHE A 175 11.88 4.83 -8.01
N ASP A 176 10.84 4.28 -8.60
CA ASP A 176 10.92 3.10 -9.47
C ASP A 176 11.83 3.35 -10.70
N ALA A 177 11.76 4.54 -11.30
CA ALA A 177 12.61 4.90 -12.43
C ALA A 177 14.09 5.01 -12.01
N LEU A 178 14.38 5.67 -10.90
CA LEU A 178 15.74 5.79 -10.39
C LEU A 178 16.36 4.41 -10.10
N GLU A 179 15.64 3.53 -9.41
CA GLU A 179 16.13 2.19 -9.11
C GLU A 179 16.36 1.33 -10.35
N LYS A 180 15.51 1.46 -11.38
CA LYS A 180 15.65 0.71 -12.64
C LYS A 180 16.77 1.22 -13.55
N PHE A 181 17.02 2.55 -13.55
CA PHE A 181 17.93 3.16 -14.49
C PHE A 181 19.24 3.64 -13.87
N THR A 182 19.36 3.71 -12.53
CA THR A 182 20.63 4.02 -11.88
C THR A 182 21.40 2.74 -11.59
N ILE A 183 22.52 2.61 -12.27
CA ILE A 183 23.53 1.61 -11.91
C ILE A 183 24.23 2.16 -10.68
N ASN A 184 24.19 1.40 -9.57
CA ASN A 184 24.97 1.74 -8.38
C ASN A 184 26.47 1.62 -8.70
N VAL A 185 27.05 2.70 -9.21
CA VAL A 185 28.46 2.75 -9.64
C VAL A 185 29.40 2.45 -8.49
N THR A 186 29.03 2.81 -7.27
CA THR A 186 29.80 2.52 -6.05
C THR A 186 29.84 1.01 -5.77
N GLN A 187 28.71 0.34 -5.95
CA GLN A 187 28.63 -1.12 -5.75
C GLN A 187 29.37 -1.88 -6.85
N LYS A 188 29.30 -1.40 -8.09
CA LYS A 188 30.11 -1.96 -9.20
C LYS A 188 31.59 -1.71 -9.01
N ALA A 189 31.97 -0.56 -8.47
CA ALA A 189 33.37 -0.28 -8.12
C ALA A 189 33.89 -1.22 -7.03
N GLN A 190 33.10 -1.47 -5.99
CA GLN A 190 33.44 -2.41 -4.92
C GLN A 190 33.55 -3.84 -5.43
N ASN A 191 32.69 -4.24 -6.37
CA ASN A 191 32.70 -5.57 -7.00
C ASN A 191 33.77 -5.71 -8.10
N ARG A 192 34.55 -4.65 -8.40
CA ARG A 192 35.53 -4.60 -9.52
C ARG A 192 34.92 -4.85 -10.91
N GLU A 193 33.64 -4.49 -11.07
CA GLU A 193 32.90 -4.64 -12.33
C GLU A 193 32.96 -3.38 -13.21
N LEU A 194 33.70 -2.36 -12.79
CA LEU A 194 33.94 -1.16 -13.60
C LEU A 194 35.21 -1.34 -14.42
N ASP A 195 35.10 -1.03 -15.71
CA ASP A 195 36.28 -0.93 -16.56
C ASP A 195 37.25 0.12 -16.00
N PRO A 196 38.55 -0.18 -15.90
CA PRO A 196 39.51 0.79 -15.43
C PRO A 196 39.53 1.99 -16.37
N VAL A 197 39.20 3.18 -15.85
CA VAL A 197 39.31 4.42 -16.62
C VAL A 197 40.81 4.72 -16.78
N ILE A 198 41.38 4.32 -17.90
CA ILE A 198 42.77 4.63 -18.27
C ILE A 198 42.73 5.88 -19.12
N GLY A 199 43.29 6.98 -18.60
CA GLY A 199 43.70 8.15 -19.34
C GLY A 199 42.61 9.16 -19.68
N ARG A 200 42.38 10.08 -18.74
CA ARG A 200 42.03 11.47 -19.02
C ARG A 200 42.94 12.33 -18.16
N ASP A 201 44.09 12.65 -18.72
CA ASP A 201 44.90 13.78 -18.28
C ASP A 201 44.27 15.08 -18.81
#